data_970762eaf77aabb37eb52d8a8db82aa6
#
_entry.id   970762eaf77aabb37eb52d8a8db82aa6
#
_cell.length_a   1.000
_cell.length_b   1.000
_cell.length_c   1.000
_cell.angle_alpha   90.00
_cell.angle_beta   90.00
_cell.angle_gamma   90.00
#
_symmetry.space_group_name_H-M   'P 1'
#
loop_
_entity.id
_entity.type
_entity.pdbx_description
1 polymer ?
#
loop_
_entity_poly.entity_id
_entity_poly.type
_entity_poly.pdbx_seq_one_letter_code
_entity_poly.pdbx_strand_id
1 'polypeptide(L)'
;RAKKLAQEGEKLFCSPALAYFLYNTVTTYHYGRDPDCLRLFCLLDDYDIMGAIKVWATHADKVLSLLCKWLIDRNLFKVVLSNQAFDGSAEELLKEQVKKKWGINGTDLNYFVFSGAATLRAYNVNDEKINILFKDGTVKDISSIDNALISHTLAIPVKKFYICHPKIQANNVL
;
A
#
# COMPACT_ATOMS: atom_id res chain seq x y z
N ARG A 1 -4.48 -7.74 7.42
CA ARG A 1 -5.24 -8.76 8.18
C ARG A 1 -4.34 -9.86 8.71
N ALA A 2 -3.48 -10.47 7.88
CA ALA A 2 -2.59 -11.55 8.32
C ALA A 2 -1.75 -11.17 9.55
N LYS A 3 -1.11 -10.01 9.53
CA LYS A 3 -0.34 -9.49 10.69
C LYS A 3 -1.18 -9.40 11.97
N LYS A 4 -2.40 -8.91 11.86
CA LYS A 4 -3.34 -8.81 12.99
C LYS A 4 -3.69 -10.20 13.55
N LEU A 5 -4.06 -11.14 12.68
CA LEU A 5 -4.37 -12.52 13.09
C LEU A 5 -3.17 -13.21 13.77
N ALA A 6 -1.97 -13.04 13.20
CA ALA A 6 -0.74 -13.56 13.80
C ALA A 6 -0.48 -12.99 15.20
N GLN A 7 -0.72 -11.70 15.41
CA GLN A 7 -0.60 -11.05 16.73
C GLN A 7 -1.70 -11.49 17.71
N GLU A 8 -2.86 -11.91 17.21
CA GLU A 8 -3.95 -12.50 18.00
C GLU A 8 -3.71 -14.00 18.31
N GLY A 9 -2.57 -14.55 17.86
CA GLY A 9 -2.16 -15.93 18.14
C GLY A 9 -2.58 -16.95 17.09
N GLU A 10 -3.17 -16.51 15.96
CA GLU A 10 -3.55 -17.40 14.85
C GLU A 10 -2.30 -17.94 14.16
N LYS A 11 -2.28 -19.26 13.92
CA LYS A 11 -1.20 -19.91 13.17
C LYS A 11 -1.45 -19.83 11.68
N LEU A 12 -0.65 -19.02 11.00
CA LEU A 12 -0.74 -18.84 9.56
C LEU A 12 0.40 -19.57 8.86
N PHE A 13 0.11 -20.15 7.70
CA PHE A 13 1.14 -20.69 6.82
C PHE A 13 2.07 -19.58 6.36
N CYS A 14 3.38 -19.78 6.53
CA CYS A 14 4.42 -18.85 6.07
C CYS A 14 5.78 -19.55 6.05
N SER A 15 6.72 -19.03 5.24
CA SER A 15 8.12 -19.41 5.33
C SER A 15 8.76 -18.91 6.64
N PRO A 16 9.92 -19.45 7.05
CA PRO A 16 10.62 -18.96 8.23
C PRO A 16 10.96 -17.47 8.18
N ALA A 17 11.34 -16.95 7.00
CA ALA A 17 11.63 -15.53 6.81
C ALA A 17 10.36 -14.69 7.00
N LEU A 18 9.25 -15.05 6.36
CA LEU A 18 7.98 -14.35 6.52
C LEU A 18 7.44 -14.47 7.95
N ALA A 19 7.60 -15.62 8.61
CA ALA A 19 7.17 -15.83 10.00
C ALA A 19 7.80 -14.83 10.94
N TYR A 20 9.09 -14.57 10.81
CA TYR A 20 9.78 -13.62 11.66
C TYR A 20 9.10 -12.23 11.61
N PHE A 21 8.79 -11.72 10.41
CA PHE A 21 8.14 -10.41 10.26
C PHE A 21 6.64 -10.43 10.52
N LEU A 22 5.99 -11.57 10.36
CA LEU A 22 4.56 -11.72 10.59
C LEU A 22 4.22 -11.74 12.10
N TYR A 23 5.00 -12.47 12.88
CA TYR A 23 4.73 -12.66 14.31
C TYR A 23 5.44 -11.63 15.21
N ASN A 24 6.53 -11.00 14.77
CA ASN A 24 7.26 -10.03 15.57
C ASN A 24 7.01 -8.59 15.12
N THR A 25 7.03 -7.65 16.04
CA THR A 25 7.03 -6.22 15.72
C THR A 25 8.46 -5.78 15.48
N VAL A 26 8.83 -5.64 14.20
CA VAL A 26 10.17 -5.23 13.79
C VAL A 26 10.16 -3.74 13.46
N THR A 27 11.16 -3.02 13.97
CA THR A 27 11.42 -1.60 13.70
C THR A 27 12.84 -1.42 13.18
N THR A 28 13.19 -0.24 12.72
CA THR A 28 14.55 0.11 12.26
C THR A 28 15.63 -0.17 13.33
N TYR A 29 15.26 -0.13 14.60
CA TYR A 29 16.16 -0.44 15.72
C TYR A 29 16.68 -1.89 15.68
N HIS A 30 15.88 -2.84 15.19
CA HIS A 30 16.22 -4.26 15.16
C HIS A 30 17.29 -4.58 14.10
N TYR A 31 17.29 -3.87 12.95
CA TYR A 31 18.20 -4.16 11.85
C TYR A 31 19.69 -4.04 12.19
N GLY A 32 20.05 -3.21 13.17
CA GLY A 32 21.44 -3.03 13.61
C GLY A 32 21.84 -3.86 14.84
N ARG A 33 20.91 -4.56 15.48
CA ARG A 33 21.11 -5.23 16.77
C ARG A 33 20.71 -6.69 16.81
N ASP A 34 19.77 -7.08 15.98
CA ASP A 34 19.35 -8.48 15.83
C ASP A 34 19.95 -9.04 14.53
N PRO A 35 20.95 -9.94 14.64
CA PRO A 35 21.58 -10.55 13.47
C PRO A 35 20.60 -11.31 12.56
N ASP A 36 19.55 -11.88 13.14
CA ASP A 36 18.53 -12.60 12.39
C ASP A 36 17.60 -11.66 11.62
N CYS A 37 17.36 -10.45 12.10
CA CYS A 37 16.50 -9.49 11.45
C CYS A 37 16.97 -9.18 10.01
N LEU A 38 18.22 -8.77 9.85
CA LEU A 38 18.79 -8.45 8.54
C LEU A 38 18.90 -9.70 7.66
N ARG A 39 19.38 -10.82 8.21
CA ARG A 39 19.52 -12.09 7.49
C ARG A 39 18.19 -12.57 6.95
N LEU A 40 17.13 -12.58 7.76
CA LEU A 40 15.79 -13.01 7.35
C LEU A 40 15.13 -12.03 6.38
N PHE A 41 15.41 -10.72 6.52
CA PHE A 41 14.96 -9.73 5.56
C PHE A 41 15.56 -9.98 4.16
N CYS A 42 16.87 -10.28 4.08
CA CYS A 42 17.53 -10.61 2.81
C CYS A 42 17.07 -11.94 2.18
N LEU A 43 16.49 -12.83 2.98
CA LEU A 43 15.93 -14.10 2.50
C LEU A 43 14.45 -13.97 2.08
N LEU A 44 13.76 -12.89 2.50
CA LEU A 44 12.35 -12.67 2.18
C LEU A 44 12.21 -12.19 0.75
N ASP A 45 11.38 -12.87 -0.03
CA ASP A 45 11.08 -12.53 -1.41
C ASP A 45 9.58 -12.60 -1.74
N ASP A 46 9.24 -12.28 -3.01
CA ASP A 46 7.86 -12.29 -3.49
C ASP A 46 7.25 -13.70 -3.47
N TYR A 47 8.05 -14.76 -3.58
CA TYR A 47 7.55 -16.14 -3.52
C TYR A 47 7.06 -16.52 -2.13
N ASP A 48 7.72 -16.04 -1.08
CA ASP A 48 7.25 -16.21 0.30
C ASP A 48 5.85 -15.61 0.50
N ILE A 49 5.69 -14.39 0.02
CA ILE A 49 4.43 -13.64 0.12
C ILE A 49 3.34 -14.30 -0.73
N MET A 50 3.63 -14.59 -2.00
CA MET A 50 2.65 -15.17 -2.93
C MET A 50 2.30 -16.60 -2.55
N GLY A 51 3.25 -17.38 -2.05
CA GLY A 51 3.01 -18.72 -1.52
C GLY A 51 2.04 -18.69 -0.34
N ALA A 52 2.27 -17.80 0.61
CA ALA A 52 1.39 -17.61 1.76
C ALA A 52 -0.01 -17.14 1.33
N ILE A 53 -0.13 -16.15 0.44
CA ILE A 53 -1.39 -15.64 -0.09
C ILE A 53 -2.23 -16.75 -0.72
N LYS A 54 -1.62 -17.67 -1.49
CA LYS A 54 -2.33 -18.79 -2.11
C LYS A 54 -2.93 -19.73 -1.07
N VAL A 55 -2.22 -19.99 0.01
CA VAL A 55 -2.74 -20.82 1.11
C VAL A 55 -3.82 -20.08 1.89
N TRP A 56 -3.60 -18.81 2.21
CA TRP A 56 -4.57 -17.99 2.95
C TRP A 56 -5.87 -17.72 2.17
N ALA A 57 -5.89 -17.92 0.87
CA ALA A 57 -7.10 -17.81 0.06
C ALA A 57 -8.22 -18.79 0.51
N THR A 58 -7.86 -19.88 1.21
CA THR A 58 -8.82 -20.84 1.78
C THR A 58 -8.93 -20.73 3.29
N HIS A 59 -8.36 -19.69 3.91
CA HIS A 59 -8.38 -19.50 5.36
C HIS A 59 -9.81 -19.25 5.88
N ALA A 60 -10.05 -19.66 7.14
CA ALA A 60 -11.36 -19.49 7.79
C ALA A 60 -11.74 -18.02 8.01
N ASP A 61 -10.75 -17.15 8.24
CA ASP A 61 -10.99 -15.71 8.32
C ASP A 61 -11.45 -15.17 6.97
N LYS A 62 -12.69 -14.68 6.94
CA LYS A 62 -13.35 -14.24 5.72
C LYS A 62 -12.66 -13.03 5.08
N VAL A 63 -12.14 -12.12 5.87
CA VAL A 63 -11.43 -10.92 5.38
C VAL A 63 -10.15 -11.34 4.68
N LEU A 64 -9.32 -12.16 5.34
CA LEU A 64 -8.07 -12.65 4.79
C LEU A 64 -8.30 -13.44 3.51
N SER A 65 -9.22 -14.40 3.54
CA SER A 65 -9.50 -15.26 2.38
C SER A 65 -10.02 -14.48 1.18
N LEU A 66 -10.92 -13.51 1.37
CA LEU A 66 -11.42 -12.68 0.27
C LEU A 66 -10.34 -11.81 -0.34
N LEU A 67 -9.53 -11.13 0.48
CA LEU A 67 -8.44 -10.29 -0.01
C LEU A 67 -7.41 -11.11 -0.80
N CYS A 68 -7.05 -12.29 -0.30
CA CYS A 68 -6.12 -13.19 -0.98
C CYS A 68 -6.70 -13.71 -2.31
N LYS A 69 -7.96 -14.15 -2.34
CA LYS A 69 -8.65 -14.56 -3.57
C LYS A 69 -8.66 -13.45 -4.61
N TRP A 70 -9.05 -12.24 -4.22
CA TRP A 70 -9.11 -11.12 -5.16
C TRP A 70 -7.75 -10.75 -5.73
N LEU A 71 -6.69 -10.88 -4.94
CA LEU A 71 -5.33 -10.66 -5.44
C LEU A 71 -4.93 -11.74 -6.46
N ILE A 72 -5.19 -13.02 -6.17
CA ILE A 72 -4.91 -14.15 -7.07
C ILE A 72 -5.71 -14.00 -8.39
N ASP A 73 -6.99 -13.69 -8.27
CA ASP A 73 -7.91 -13.56 -9.40
C ASP A 73 -7.77 -12.21 -10.14
N ARG A 74 -6.83 -11.36 -9.71
CA ARG A 74 -6.63 -10.00 -10.25
C ARG A 74 -7.90 -9.13 -10.18
N ASN A 75 -8.77 -9.42 -9.23
CA ASN A 75 -9.94 -8.60 -8.94
C ASN A 75 -9.57 -7.45 -7.99
N LEU A 76 -8.67 -6.59 -8.45
CA LEU A 76 -8.11 -5.50 -7.66
C LEU A 76 -9.16 -4.42 -7.36
N PHE A 77 -8.93 -3.70 -6.29
CA PHE A 77 -9.77 -2.57 -5.89
C PHE A 77 -9.80 -1.49 -6.97
N LYS A 78 -10.92 -0.78 -7.04
CA LYS A 78 -11.04 0.46 -7.78
C LYS A 78 -10.51 1.60 -6.91
N VAL A 79 -9.71 2.47 -7.52
CA VAL A 79 -9.24 3.71 -6.92
C VAL A 79 -9.89 4.87 -7.65
N VAL A 80 -10.57 5.73 -6.91
CA VAL A 80 -11.11 7.00 -7.42
C VAL A 80 -10.24 8.12 -6.89
N LEU A 81 -9.75 8.97 -7.78
CA LEU A 81 -8.90 10.12 -7.45
C LEU A 81 -9.70 11.42 -7.55
N SER A 82 -9.41 12.35 -6.65
CA SER A 82 -10.01 13.67 -6.61
C SER A 82 -8.98 14.74 -6.23
N ASN A 83 -9.22 15.99 -6.66
CA ASN A 83 -8.46 17.15 -6.18
C ASN A 83 -8.96 17.66 -4.80
N GLN A 84 -10.15 17.22 -4.38
CA GLN A 84 -10.77 17.55 -3.11
C GLN A 84 -10.92 16.33 -2.24
N ALA A 85 -10.88 16.49 -0.93
CA ALA A 85 -11.11 15.41 0.00
C ALA A 85 -12.51 14.81 -0.21
N PHE A 86 -12.60 13.48 -0.11
CA PHE A 86 -13.89 12.81 -0.07
C PHE A 86 -14.56 13.12 1.27
N ASP A 87 -15.86 13.37 1.24
CA ASP A 87 -16.64 13.44 2.46
C ASP A 87 -16.87 12.05 3.07
N GLY A 88 -17.20 12.00 4.36
CA GLY A 88 -17.45 10.73 5.04
C GLY A 88 -18.64 9.96 4.47
N SER A 89 -19.60 10.67 3.85
CA SER A 89 -20.81 10.05 3.30
C SER A 89 -20.50 9.10 2.13
N ALA A 90 -19.56 9.46 1.28
CA ALA A 90 -19.13 8.59 0.16
C ALA A 90 -18.49 7.28 0.67
N GLU A 91 -17.67 7.37 1.72
CA GLU A 91 -17.05 6.19 2.32
C GLU A 91 -18.09 5.29 3.01
N GLU A 92 -19.04 5.88 3.73
CA GLU A 92 -20.12 5.15 4.40
C GLU A 92 -21.02 4.42 3.42
N LEU A 93 -21.41 5.06 2.32
CA LEU A 93 -22.20 4.43 1.25
C LEU A 93 -21.49 3.21 0.66
N LEU A 94 -20.19 3.32 0.40
CA LEU A 94 -19.39 2.20 -0.10
C LEU A 94 -19.27 1.08 0.94
N LYS A 95 -19.10 1.41 2.21
CA LYS A 95 -19.07 0.42 3.31
C LYS A 95 -20.39 -0.35 3.42
N GLU A 96 -21.53 0.34 3.31
CA GLU A 96 -22.84 -0.32 3.31
C GLU A 96 -23.02 -1.27 2.10
N GLN A 97 -22.51 -0.90 0.94
CA GLN A 97 -22.53 -1.78 -0.23
C GLN A 97 -21.65 -3.02 -0.03
N VAL A 98 -20.45 -2.87 0.57
CA VAL A 98 -19.56 -3.97 0.92
C VAL A 98 -20.22 -4.91 1.94
N LYS A 99 -20.83 -4.34 2.98
CA LYS A 99 -21.57 -5.07 4.00
C LYS A 99 -22.71 -5.90 3.39
N LYS A 100 -23.53 -5.28 2.54
CA LYS A 100 -24.66 -5.95 1.87
C LYS A 100 -24.20 -7.07 0.95
N LYS A 101 -23.11 -6.85 0.18
CA LYS A 101 -22.68 -7.82 -0.83
C LYS A 101 -21.88 -8.98 -0.26
N TRP A 102 -21.01 -8.72 0.70
CA TRP A 102 -20.09 -9.73 1.24
C TRP A 102 -20.32 -10.06 2.71
N GLY A 103 -21.25 -9.39 3.40
CA GLY A 103 -21.54 -9.65 4.80
C GLY A 103 -20.37 -9.31 5.73
N ILE A 104 -19.54 -8.34 5.36
CA ILE A 104 -18.45 -7.84 6.20
C ILE A 104 -19.03 -6.76 7.11
N ASN A 105 -18.65 -6.76 8.38
CA ASN A 105 -19.23 -5.86 9.38
C ASN A 105 -18.15 -5.20 10.25
N GLY A 106 -18.56 -4.13 10.93
CA GLY A 106 -17.74 -3.47 11.94
C GLY A 106 -16.42 -2.91 11.38
N THR A 107 -15.37 -3.04 12.16
CA THR A 107 -14.03 -2.53 11.81
C THR A 107 -13.40 -3.25 10.62
N ASP A 108 -13.88 -4.45 10.26
CA ASP A 108 -13.38 -5.21 9.13
C ASP A 108 -13.71 -4.56 7.78
N LEU A 109 -14.71 -3.68 7.72
CA LEU A 109 -15.02 -2.86 6.54
C LEU A 109 -13.84 -1.97 6.12
N ASN A 110 -13.00 -1.55 7.06
CA ASN A 110 -11.84 -0.71 6.79
C ASN A 110 -10.74 -1.42 5.98
N TYR A 111 -10.77 -2.76 5.87
CA TYR A 111 -9.91 -3.50 4.94
C TYR A 111 -10.40 -3.42 3.50
N PHE A 112 -11.63 -3.01 3.27
CA PHE A 112 -12.28 -3.01 1.95
C PHE A 112 -12.56 -1.61 1.43
N VAL A 113 -12.87 -0.68 2.31
CA VAL A 113 -13.13 0.73 1.93
C VAL A 113 -12.29 1.62 2.80
N PHE A 114 -11.44 2.41 2.17
CA PHE A 114 -10.59 3.38 2.85
C PHE A 114 -10.26 4.55 1.93
N SER A 115 -10.08 5.70 2.53
CA SER A 115 -9.72 6.95 1.86
C SER A 115 -8.42 7.51 2.42
N GLY A 116 -7.83 8.42 1.68
CA GLY A 116 -6.60 9.07 2.09
C GLY A 116 -6.15 10.15 1.12
N ALA A 117 -4.94 10.65 1.37
CA ALA A 117 -4.28 11.61 0.48
C ALA A 117 -2.91 11.07 0.08
N ALA A 118 -2.59 11.17 -1.20
CA ALA A 118 -1.28 10.91 -1.74
C ALA A 118 -0.66 12.23 -2.19
N THR A 119 0.56 12.48 -1.75
CA THR A 119 1.34 13.64 -2.19
C THR A 119 2.50 13.13 -3.03
N LEU A 120 2.51 13.47 -4.30
CA LEU A 120 3.61 13.20 -5.19
C LEU A 120 4.50 14.45 -5.25
N ARG A 121 5.75 14.27 -4.89
CA ARG A 121 6.81 15.24 -5.16
C ARG A 121 7.62 14.69 -6.33
N ALA A 122 7.64 15.41 -7.45
CA ALA A 122 8.38 14.96 -8.62
C ALA A 122 9.89 14.94 -8.37
N TYR A 123 10.36 15.85 -7.50
CA TYR A 123 11.76 15.95 -7.10
C TYR A 123 11.90 16.49 -5.67
N ASN A 124 12.79 15.89 -4.89
CA ASN A 124 13.12 16.36 -3.55
C ASN A 124 14.63 16.62 -3.45
N VAL A 125 15.01 17.86 -3.45
CA VAL A 125 16.42 18.32 -3.38
C VAL A 125 17.16 17.79 -2.13
N ASN A 126 16.42 17.42 -1.09
CA ASN A 126 17.00 16.98 0.18
C ASN A 126 17.27 15.47 0.22
N ASP A 127 16.61 14.68 -0.62
CA ASP A 127 16.73 13.21 -0.60
C ASP A 127 17.66 12.68 -1.70
N GLU A 128 17.45 13.10 -2.96
CA GLU A 128 18.24 12.65 -4.09
C GLU A 128 18.57 13.85 -5.00
N LYS A 129 19.85 14.21 -5.11
CA LYS A 129 20.32 15.27 -5.99
C LYS A 129 20.58 14.73 -7.38
N ILE A 130 19.93 15.31 -8.38
CA ILE A 130 20.28 15.07 -9.79
C ILE A 130 21.25 16.16 -10.22
N ASN A 131 22.53 15.81 -10.23
CA ASN A 131 23.60 16.70 -10.58
C ASN A 131 23.86 16.66 -12.09
N ILE A 132 23.92 17.84 -12.72
CA ILE A 132 24.23 18.00 -14.14
C ILE A 132 25.64 18.58 -14.27
N LEU A 133 26.51 17.86 -14.98
CA LEU A 133 27.83 18.32 -15.34
C LEU A 133 27.76 19.15 -16.64
N PHE A 134 28.15 20.41 -16.56
CA PHE A 134 28.23 21.31 -17.71
C PHE A 134 29.58 21.16 -18.45
N LYS A 135 29.64 21.66 -19.70
CA LYS A 135 30.83 21.58 -20.54
C LYS A 135 32.03 22.38 -19.98
N ASP A 136 31.75 23.37 -19.14
CA ASP A 136 32.76 24.17 -18.42
C ASP A 136 33.30 23.50 -17.16
N GLY A 137 32.85 22.27 -16.88
CA GLY A 137 33.22 21.48 -15.68
C GLY A 137 32.41 21.83 -14.43
N THR A 138 31.47 22.76 -14.49
CA THR A 138 30.62 23.07 -13.34
C THR A 138 29.57 22.00 -13.15
N VAL A 139 29.25 21.70 -11.87
CA VAL A 139 28.19 20.77 -11.49
C VAL A 139 27.10 21.54 -10.78
N LYS A 140 25.86 21.43 -11.28
CA LYS A 140 24.69 22.06 -10.66
C LYS A 140 23.56 21.06 -10.49
N ASP A 141 22.82 21.22 -9.41
CA ASP A 141 21.58 20.46 -9.23
C ASP A 141 20.54 20.86 -10.28
N ILE A 142 19.77 19.90 -10.78
CA ILE A 142 18.76 20.12 -11.83
C ILE A 142 17.74 21.22 -11.45
N SER A 143 17.43 21.34 -10.16
CA SER A 143 16.49 22.37 -9.66
C SER A 143 17.07 23.78 -9.70
N SER A 144 18.40 23.92 -9.78
CA SER A 144 19.10 25.21 -9.82
C SER A 144 19.37 25.71 -11.24
N ILE A 145 19.01 24.91 -12.26
CA ILE A 145 19.17 25.31 -13.66
C ILE A 145 17.99 26.19 -14.03
N ASP A 146 18.30 27.35 -14.58
CA ASP A 146 17.29 28.33 -15.01
C ASP A 146 16.54 27.85 -16.27
N ASN A 147 15.77 26.79 -16.08
CA ASN A 147 14.80 26.31 -17.05
C ASN A 147 13.41 26.37 -16.38
N ALA A 148 12.70 27.45 -16.66
CA ALA A 148 11.41 27.79 -16.05
C ALA A 148 10.39 26.65 -16.07
N LEU A 149 10.47 25.75 -17.07
CA LEU A 149 9.60 24.57 -17.17
C LEU A 149 9.97 23.48 -16.14
N ILE A 150 11.25 23.29 -15.84
CA ILE A 150 11.72 22.25 -14.92
C ILE A 150 11.56 22.71 -13.47
N SER A 151 12.00 23.92 -13.14
CA SER A 151 11.97 24.42 -11.76
C SER A 151 10.55 24.61 -11.24
N HIS A 152 9.62 25.08 -12.05
CA HIS A 152 8.23 25.32 -11.62
C HIS A 152 7.42 24.01 -11.50
N THR A 153 7.65 23.05 -12.40
CA THR A 153 6.88 21.80 -12.42
C THR A 153 7.37 20.78 -11.39
N LEU A 154 8.67 20.77 -11.09
CA LEU A 154 9.26 19.84 -10.14
C LEU A 154 9.08 20.26 -8.67
N ALA A 155 8.93 21.54 -8.40
CA ALA A 155 8.90 22.08 -7.03
C ALA A 155 7.52 22.00 -6.35
N ILE A 156 6.44 21.88 -7.12
CA ILE A 156 5.07 21.89 -6.57
C ILE A 156 4.60 20.48 -6.26
N PRO A 157 4.39 20.14 -4.98
CA PRO A 157 3.81 18.84 -4.62
C PRO A 157 2.38 18.74 -5.15
N VAL A 158 2.11 17.70 -5.92
CA VAL A 158 0.74 17.40 -6.35
C VAL A 158 0.08 16.54 -5.29
N LYS A 159 -0.89 17.10 -4.58
CA LYS A 159 -1.71 16.37 -3.61
C LYS A 159 -2.98 15.89 -4.29
N LYS A 160 -3.24 14.59 -4.22
CA LYS A 160 -4.49 13.97 -4.66
C LYS A 160 -5.12 13.23 -3.50
N PHE A 161 -6.43 13.31 -3.42
CA PHE A 161 -7.20 12.48 -2.51
C PHE A 161 -7.68 11.24 -3.23
N TYR A 162 -7.78 10.13 -2.52
CA TYR A 162 -8.25 8.88 -3.09
C TYR A 162 -9.25 8.19 -2.16
N ILE A 163 -10.13 7.40 -2.77
CA ILE A 163 -10.93 6.40 -2.09
C ILE A 163 -10.77 5.07 -2.81
N CYS A 164 -10.48 4.03 -2.05
CA CYS A 164 -10.30 2.66 -2.52
C CYS A 164 -11.49 1.81 -2.09
N HIS A 165 -12.01 1.01 -3.01
CA HIS A 165 -13.10 0.08 -2.72
C HIS A 165 -13.09 -1.11 -3.68
N PRO A 166 -13.69 -2.28 -3.33
CA PRO A 166 -13.86 -3.37 -4.26
C PRO A 166 -14.72 -2.97 -5.44
N LYS A 167 -14.54 -3.63 -6.58
CA LYS A 167 -15.43 -3.46 -7.74
C LYS A 167 -16.83 -3.96 -7.40
N ILE A 168 -17.68 -3.04 -7.02
CA ILE A 168 -19.10 -3.28 -6.82
C ILE A 168 -19.71 -3.12 -8.19
N GLN A 169 -20.12 -4.23 -8.84
CA GLN A 169 -20.89 -4.11 -10.06
C GLN A 169 -22.15 -3.31 -9.72
N ALA A 170 -22.33 -2.17 -10.36
CA ALA A 170 -23.65 -1.57 -10.43
C ALA A 170 -24.55 -2.63 -11.06
N ASN A 171 -25.54 -3.13 -10.33
CA ASN A 171 -26.66 -3.78 -11.00
C ASN A 171 -27.15 -2.75 -12.00
N ASN A 172 -27.06 -3.09 -13.29
CA ASN A 172 -27.72 -2.33 -14.33
C ASN A 172 -29.19 -2.20 -13.90
N VAL A 173 -29.53 -1.08 -13.32
CA VAL A 173 -30.90 -0.63 -13.30
C VAL A 173 -31.07 0.01 -14.67
N LEU A 174 -31.54 -0.81 -15.63
CA LEU A 174 -32.18 -0.33 -16.83
C LEU A 174 -33.44 0.42 -16.44
#